data_654cbcead1fbf0fc3c3ba18bb0bb9a10
#
_entry.id   654cbcead1fbf0fc3c3ba18bb0bb9a10
#
_cell.length_a   1.000
_cell.length_b   1.000
_cell.length_c   1.000
_cell.angle_alpha   90.00
_cell.angle_beta   90.00
_cell.angle_gamma   90.00
#
_symmetry.space_group_name_H-M   'P 1'
#
loop_
_entity.id
_entity.type
_entity.pdbx_description
1 polymer ?
#
loop_
_entity_poly.entity_id
_entity_poly.type
_entity_poly.pdbx_seq_one_letter_code
_entity_poly.pdbx_strand_id
1 'polypeptide(L)'
;MSDLFEINHFYEKIISDYLSNGFCIIDSWLTYEETTQLRKELNHFYDADCFKKSAIGNRLNENLERSIRNDFIFWLDETKHASVFFKKINSFIEYLNKTCFAGIVTKEFHYAVYPQGSFYKKHIDTFQNDDRRTISIVCYLNEIWNESFGGELKLYLNNQTLQIFPTNGKIILFDSKTIEHEVLSVLTENKRLSITGWLKTN
;
A
#
# COMPACT_ATOMS: atom_id res chain seq x y z
N MET A 1 1.53 -15.83 25.94
CA MET A 1 2.83 -16.30 25.38
C MET A 1 2.65 -16.91 23.98
N SER A 2 1.60 -17.68 23.69
CA SER A 2 1.31 -18.25 22.35
C SER A 2 1.18 -17.15 21.28
N ASP A 3 0.37 -16.13 21.53
CA ASP A 3 0.06 -15.08 20.55
C ASP A 3 1.28 -14.24 20.13
N LEU A 4 2.19 -13.97 21.07
CA LEU A 4 3.43 -13.23 20.77
C LEU A 4 4.42 -14.08 19.96
N PHE A 5 4.46 -15.38 20.21
CA PHE A 5 5.29 -16.32 19.46
C PHE A 5 4.76 -16.48 18.03
N GLU A 6 3.45 -16.60 17.85
CA GLU A 6 2.81 -16.72 16.54
C GLU A 6 3.00 -15.44 15.70
N ILE A 7 2.86 -14.25 16.32
CA ILE A 7 3.03 -12.98 15.62
C ILE A 7 4.49 -12.77 15.18
N ASN A 8 5.46 -13.17 16.03
CA ASN A 8 6.86 -13.10 15.69
C ASN A 8 7.22 -14.05 14.53
N HIS A 9 6.72 -15.28 14.55
CA HIS A 9 6.92 -16.21 13.45
C HIS A 9 6.31 -15.71 12.13
N PHE A 10 5.17 -15.06 12.20
CA PHE A 10 4.53 -14.42 11.05
C PHE A 10 5.40 -13.28 10.47
N TYR A 11 5.96 -12.41 11.33
CA TYR A 11 6.84 -11.35 10.88
C TYR A 11 8.16 -11.87 10.31
N GLU A 12 8.76 -12.92 10.91
CA GLU A 12 9.96 -13.56 10.36
C GLU A 12 9.73 -14.11 8.95
N LYS A 13 8.56 -14.71 8.69
CA LYS A 13 8.21 -15.16 7.35
C LYS A 13 8.14 -14.01 6.36
N ILE A 14 7.50 -12.89 6.73
CA ILE A 14 7.43 -11.67 5.89
C ILE A 14 8.82 -11.15 5.56
N ILE A 15 9.69 -11.07 6.58
CA ILE A 15 11.07 -10.60 6.44
C ILE A 15 11.87 -11.51 5.50
N SER A 16 11.78 -12.83 5.71
CA SER A 16 12.46 -13.82 4.88
C SER A 16 12.04 -13.72 3.41
N ASP A 17 10.74 -13.64 3.15
CA ASP A 17 10.19 -13.52 1.79
C ASP A 17 10.63 -12.21 1.13
N TYR A 18 10.58 -11.09 1.89
CA TYR A 18 11.01 -9.77 1.42
C TYR A 18 12.52 -9.75 1.10
N LEU A 19 13.37 -10.25 1.98
CA LEU A 19 14.82 -10.27 1.77
C LEU A 19 15.23 -11.17 0.59
N SER A 20 14.50 -12.25 0.36
CA SER A 20 14.79 -13.19 -0.72
C SER A 20 14.36 -12.68 -2.10
N ASN A 21 13.26 -11.93 -2.17
CA ASN A 21 12.62 -11.59 -3.43
C ASN A 21 12.56 -10.08 -3.72
N GLY A 22 12.84 -9.23 -2.74
CA GLY A 22 12.59 -7.79 -2.79
C GLY A 22 11.13 -7.40 -2.55
N PHE A 23 10.24 -8.38 -2.39
CA PHE A 23 8.83 -8.19 -2.09
C PHE A 23 8.26 -9.33 -1.25
N CYS A 24 7.12 -9.06 -0.62
CA CYS A 24 6.31 -10.08 0.07
C CYS A 24 4.83 -9.81 -0.17
N ILE A 25 4.04 -10.88 -0.32
CA ILE A 25 2.58 -10.83 -0.47
C ILE A 25 1.95 -11.66 0.64
N ILE A 26 0.97 -11.08 1.34
CA ILE A 26 0.26 -11.73 2.42
C ILE A 26 -1.24 -11.59 2.16
N ASP A 27 -1.95 -12.72 2.06
CA ASP A 27 -3.37 -12.72 1.70
C ASP A 27 -4.31 -12.28 2.81
N SER A 28 -3.91 -12.37 4.07
CA SER A 28 -4.78 -12.12 5.23
C SER A 28 -4.07 -11.31 6.32
N TRP A 29 -3.48 -10.18 5.93
CA TRP A 29 -2.89 -9.24 6.90
C TRP A 29 -3.94 -8.63 7.82
N LEU A 30 -5.08 -8.23 7.26
CA LEU A 30 -6.25 -7.74 7.98
C LEU A 30 -7.35 -8.79 7.96
N THR A 31 -8.10 -8.89 9.07
CA THR A 31 -9.31 -9.70 9.12
C THR A 31 -10.43 -9.08 8.28
N TYR A 32 -11.49 -9.85 8.03
CA TYR A 32 -12.67 -9.34 7.32
C TYR A 32 -13.33 -8.16 8.06
N GLU A 33 -13.40 -8.23 9.39
CA GLU A 33 -13.98 -7.18 10.23
C GLU A 33 -13.13 -5.90 10.16
N GLU A 34 -11.80 -6.04 10.24
CA GLU A 34 -10.86 -4.92 10.15
C GLU A 34 -10.95 -4.24 8.78
N THR A 35 -10.98 -5.01 7.69
CA THR A 35 -11.12 -4.44 6.34
C THR A 35 -12.48 -3.79 6.15
N THR A 36 -13.54 -4.35 6.72
CA THR A 36 -14.89 -3.78 6.66
C THR A 36 -14.94 -2.44 7.39
N GLN A 37 -14.31 -2.33 8.56
CA GLN A 37 -14.22 -1.07 9.30
C GLN A 37 -13.47 0.00 8.48
N LEU A 38 -12.30 -0.35 7.95
CA LEU A 38 -11.46 0.57 7.16
C LEU A 38 -12.15 0.99 5.85
N ARG A 39 -12.85 0.07 5.18
CA ARG A 39 -13.62 0.36 3.97
C ARG A 39 -14.80 1.31 4.25
N LYS A 40 -15.50 1.15 5.38
CA LYS A 40 -16.56 2.08 5.80
C LYS A 40 -15.99 3.48 6.05
N GLU A 41 -14.85 3.58 6.74
CA GLU A 41 -14.18 4.84 6.99
C GLU A 41 -13.74 5.50 5.68
N LEU A 42 -13.08 4.75 4.77
CA LEU A 42 -12.68 5.24 3.46
C LEU A 42 -13.87 5.79 2.67
N ASN A 43 -14.97 5.03 2.58
CA ASN A 43 -16.17 5.45 1.85
C ASN A 43 -16.80 6.70 2.47
N HIS A 44 -16.84 6.80 3.79
CA HIS A 44 -17.33 8.00 4.49
C HIS A 44 -16.57 9.26 4.04
N PHE A 45 -15.23 9.22 4.02
CA PHE A 45 -14.43 10.36 3.55
C PHE A 45 -14.55 10.59 2.05
N TYR A 46 -14.71 9.53 1.26
CA TYR A 46 -14.86 9.64 -0.18
C TYR A 46 -16.20 10.30 -0.55
N ASP A 47 -17.29 9.89 0.09
CA ASP A 47 -18.63 10.43 -0.12
C ASP A 47 -18.78 11.88 0.43
N ALA A 48 -17.96 12.24 1.41
CA ALA A 48 -17.84 13.61 1.94
C ALA A 48 -16.91 14.52 1.10
N ASP A 49 -16.44 14.08 -0.08
CA ASP A 49 -15.55 14.82 -1.00
C ASP A 49 -14.21 15.26 -0.35
N CYS A 50 -13.73 14.48 0.63
CA CYS A 50 -12.46 14.78 1.30
C CYS A 50 -11.23 14.33 0.48
N PHE A 51 -11.42 13.51 -0.55
CA PHE A 51 -10.34 13.03 -1.39
C PHE A 51 -9.90 14.09 -2.40
N LYS A 52 -8.59 14.15 -2.64
CA LYS A 52 -8.00 14.97 -3.68
C LYS A 52 -7.53 14.10 -4.83
N LYS A 53 -7.53 14.65 -6.04
CA LYS A 53 -6.83 14.01 -7.17
C LYS A 53 -5.37 13.87 -6.83
N SER A 54 -4.82 12.69 -7.04
CA SER A 54 -3.42 12.42 -6.78
C SER A 54 -2.53 13.25 -7.70
N ALA A 55 -1.42 13.72 -7.14
CA ALA A 55 -0.35 14.44 -7.84
C ALA A 55 0.92 13.58 -7.87
N ILE A 56 1.84 13.92 -8.79
CA ILE A 56 3.17 13.33 -8.87
C ILE A 56 4.16 14.27 -8.19
N GLY A 57 5.13 13.70 -7.48
CA GLY A 57 6.14 14.47 -6.77
C GLY A 57 6.02 14.37 -5.25
N ASN A 58 6.95 15.01 -4.54
CA ASN A 58 6.86 15.17 -3.11
C ASN A 58 5.91 16.34 -2.78
N ARG A 59 5.42 16.42 -1.53
CA ARG A 59 4.46 17.45 -1.07
C ARG A 59 4.86 18.91 -1.38
N LEU A 60 6.12 19.16 -1.73
CA LEU A 60 6.65 20.50 -2.03
C LEU A 60 6.66 20.81 -3.53
N ASN A 61 6.63 19.79 -4.41
CA ASN A 61 6.71 19.92 -5.86
C ASN A 61 5.69 18.97 -6.53
N GLU A 62 4.42 19.08 -6.16
CA GLU A 62 3.34 18.28 -6.74
C GLU A 62 2.96 18.80 -8.13
N ASN A 63 2.94 17.92 -9.12
CA ASN A 63 2.43 18.20 -10.46
C ASN A 63 1.25 17.26 -10.79
N LEU A 64 0.12 17.84 -11.18
CA LEU A 64 -1.07 17.12 -11.62
C LEU A 64 -0.90 16.64 -13.06
N GLU A 65 -0.29 15.48 -13.26
CA GLU A 65 -0.09 14.87 -14.57
C GLU A 65 -1.03 13.68 -14.78
N ARG A 66 -2.24 13.96 -15.27
CA ARG A 66 -3.30 12.95 -15.48
C ARG A 66 -2.96 11.87 -16.51
N SER A 67 -2.00 12.12 -17.38
CA SER A 67 -1.51 11.14 -18.34
C SER A 67 -0.66 10.06 -17.68
N ILE A 68 -0.24 10.25 -16.40
CA ILE A 68 0.57 9.34 -15.61
C ILE A 68 -0.24 8.67 -14.52
N ARG A 69 -1.09 9.42 -13.79
CA ARG A 69 -2.00 8.87 -12.77
C ARG A 69 -3.28 9.70 -12.64
N ASN A 70 -4.38 9.04 -12.30
CA ASN A 70 -5.68 9.71 -12.21
C ASN A 70 -6.58 9.14 -11.09
N ASP A 71 -6.00 8.54 -10.07
CA ASP A 71 -6.66 8.12 -8.85
C ASP A 71 -6.95 9.30 -7.90
N PHE A 72 -7.66 9.00 -6.82
CA PHE A 72 -7.97 9.94 -5.74
C PHE A 72 -7.35 9.44 -4.45
N ILE A 73 -6.79 10.37 -3.65
CA ILE A 73 -6.13 10.04 -2.38
C ILE A 73 -6.64 10.91 -1.24
N PHE A 74 -6.60 10.33 -0.02
CA PHE A 74 -6.83 11.03 1.25
C PHE A 74 -5.72 10.64 2.23
N TRP A 75 -4.86 11.61 2.58
CA TRP A 75 -3.75 11.38 3.51
C TRP A 75 -4.24 11.07 4.92
N LEU A 76 -3.69 10.02 5.50
CA LEU A 76 -4.06 9.55 6.83
C LEU A 76 -3.23 10.22 7.92
N ASP A 77 -3.91 10.67 8.96
CA ASP A 77 -3.35 11.04 10.25
C ASP A 77 -3.59 9.86 11.21
N GLU A 78 -2.53 9.19 11.69
CA GLU A 78 -2.65 7.98 12.50
C GLU A 78 -3.38 8.20 13.83
N THR A 79 -3.44 9.44 14.31
CA THR A 79 -4.16 9.79 15.54
C THR A 79 -5.68 9.86 15.36
N LYS A 80 -6.16 9.91 14.10
CA LYS A 80 -7.56 10.13 13.75
C LYS A 80 -8.15 9.07 12.84
N HIS A 81 -7.33 8.44 12.00
CA HIS A 81 -7.77 7.60 10.88
C HIS A 81 -7.15 6.22 10.95
N ALA A 82 -7.83 5.23 10.37
CA ALA A 82 -7.32 3.88 10.11
C ALA A 82 -6.64 3.21 11.32
N SER A 83 -7.19 3.38 12.51
CA SER A 83 -6.56 2.97 13.79
C SER A 83 -6.14 1.50 13.82
N VAL A 84 -6.97 0.59 13.31
CA VAL A 84 -6.65 -0.85 13.27
C VAL A 84 -5.48 -1.17 12.33
N PHE A 85 -5.37 -0.45 11.22
CA PHE A 85 -4.24 -0.57 10.30
C PHE A 85 -2.95 -0.05 10.95
N PHE A 86 -2.98 1.16 11.53
CA PHE A 86 -1.80 1.75 12.17
C PHE A 86 -1.33 0.92 13.36
N LYS A 87 -2.22 0.33 14.15
CA LYS A 87 -1.84 -0.57 15.24
C LYS A 87 -0.96 -1.73 14.74
N LYS A 88 -1.34 -2.38 13.63
CA LYS A 88 -0.59 -3.49 13.05
C LYS A 88 0.73 -3.02 12.40
N ILE A 89 0.69 -1.93 11.65
CA ILE A 89 1.90 -1.37 11.01
C ILE A 89 2.91 -0.92 12.06
N ASN A 90 2.49 -0.27 13.14
CA ASN A 90 3.39 0.16 14.20
C ASN A 90 4.06 -1.04 14.90
N SER A 91 3.30 -2.09 15.20
CA SER A 91 3.86 -3.34 15.76
C SER A 91 4.88 -3.98 14.82
N PHE A 92 4.61 -3.98 13.52
CA PHE A 92 5.55 -4.50 12.51
C PHE A 92 6.81 -3.64 12.41
N ILE A 93 6.68 -2.30 12.38
CA ILE A 93 7.84 -1.37 12.38
C ILE A 93 8.69 -1.55 13.63
N GLU A 94 8.08 -1.66 14.81
CA GLU A 94 8.79 -1.91 16.05
C GLU A 94 9.60 -3.22 15.96
N TYR A 95 8.98 -4.28 15.44
CA TYR A 95 9.65 -5.56 15.23
C TYR A 95 10.83 -5.44 14.26
N LEU A 96 10.65 -4.80 13.10
CA LEU A 96 11.71 -4.59 12.12
C LEU A 96 12.89 -3.80 12.69
N ASN A 97 12.62 -2.73 13.42
CA ASN A 97 13.66 -1.92 14.04
C ASN A 97 14.42 -2.68 15.13
N LYS A 98 13.73 -3.51 15.90
CA LYS A 98 14.32 -4.27 17.01
C LYS A 98 15.12 -5.48 16.54
N THR A 99 14.64 -6.20 15.55
CA THR A 99 15.23 -7.48 15.13
C THR A 99 16.13 -7.36 13.90
N CYS A 100 15.79 -6.48 12.97
CA CYS A 100 16.51 -6.29 11.70
C CYS A 100 17.33 -5.00 11.66
N PHE A 101 17.25 -4.15 12.70
CA PHE A 101 17.90 -2.82 12.73
C PHE A 101 17.54 -1.98 11.47
N ALA A 102 16.29 -2.06 11.04
CA ALA A 102 15.83 -1.50 9.77
C ALA A 102 15.92 0.04 9.70
N GLY A 103 16.04 0.74 10.83
CA GLY A 103 16.23 2.19 10.89
C GLY A 103 15.01 2.99 10.41
N ILE A 104 13.81 2.41 10.51
CA ILE A 104 12.58 3.09 10.10
C ILE A 104 12.24 4.15 11.14
N VAL A 105 12.23 5.41 10.73
CA VAL A 105 12.00 6.56 11.63
C VAL A 105 10.66 7.23 11.40
N THR A 106 10.08 7.07 10.20
CA THR A 106 8.79 7.69 9.86
C THR A 106 8.04 6.87 8.82
N LYS A 107 6.78 7.17 8.66
CA LYS A 107 5.90 6.55 7.70
C LYS A 107 4.89 7.55 7.16
N GLU A 108 4.36 7.29 5.98
CA GLU A 108 3.25 8.06 5.42
C GLU A 108 2.30 7.11 4.69
N PHE A 109 1.00 7.27 4.95
CA PHE A 109 -0.05 6.45 4.34
C PHE A 109 -1.23 7.31 3.89
N HIS A 110 -1.93 6.82 2.88
CA HIS A 110 -3.15 7.43 2.38
C HIS A 110 -4.17 6.36 1.96
N TYR A 111 -5.44 6.66 2.07
CA TYR A 111 -6.46 5.93 1.32
C TYR A 111 -6.32 6.29 -0.16
N ALA A 112 -6.46 5.28 -1.02
CA ALA A 112 -6.48 5.46 -2.47
C ALA A 112 -7.75 4.84 -3.06
N VAL A 113 -8.41 5.60 -3.93
CA VAL A 113 -9.59 5.18 -4.69
C VAL A 113 -9.31 5.33 -6.17
N TYR A 114 -9.45 4.22 -6.89
CA TYR A 114 -9.34 4.15 -8.35
C TYR A 114 -10.72 3.85 -8.94
N PRO A 115 -11.48 4.85 -9.42
CA PRO A 115 -12.69 4.64 -10.19
C PRO A 115 -12.42 3.99 -11.55
N GLN A 116 -13.48 3.66 -12.28
CA GLN A 116 -13.38 3.17 -13.66
C GLN A 116 -12.50 4.06 -14.53
N GLY A 117 -11.62 3.46 -15.31
CA GLY A 117 -10.64 4.13 -16.16
C GLY A 117 -9.43 4.70 -15.44
N SER A 118 -9.36 4.58 -14.10
CA SER A 118 -8.21 5.03 -13.34
C SER A 118 -7.04 4.05 -13.41
N PHE A 119 -5.84 4.60 -13.42
CA PHE A 119 -4.58 3.87 -13.50
C PHE A 119 -3.45 4.66 -12.86
N TYR A 120 -2.28 4.02 -12.69
CA TYR A 120 -1.02 4.68 -12.40
C TYR A 120 0.07 4.01 -13.23
N LYS A 121 0.70 4.76 -14.15
CA LYS A 121 1.73 4.26 -15.05
C LYS A 121 2.95 3.76 -14.28
N LYS A 122 3.74 2.95 -14.95
CA LYS A 122 4.99 2.37 -14.49
C LYS A 122 5.93 3.44 -13.91
N HIS A 123 6.37 3.24 -12.64
CA HIS A 123 7.22 4.16 -11.90
C HIS A 123 7.99 3.42 -10.78
N ILE A 124 8.88 4.16 -10.14
CA ILE A 124 9.54 3.80 -8.87
C ILE A 124 9.08 4.80 -7.82
N ASP A 125 8.94 4.37 -6.56
CA ASP A 125 8.39 5.18 -5.47
C ASP A 125 9.37 6.19 -4.86
N THR A 126 10.65 6.10 -5.19
CA THR A 126 11.66 7.07 -4.76
C THR A 126 11.83 8.18 -5.78
N PHE A 127 12.22 9.35 -5.29
CA PHE A 127 12.54 10.52 -6.12
C PHE A 127 14.05 10.72 -6.16
N GLN A 128 14.57 11.35 -7.23
CA GLN A 128 16.00 11.67 -7.35
C GLN A 128 16.54 12.49 -6.17
N ASN A 129 15.67 13.29 -5.53
CA ASN A 129 16.04 14.18 -4.43
C ASN A 129 15.53 13.72 -3.06
N ASP A 130 14.84 12.58 -2.95
CA ASP A 130 14.34 12.00 -1.70
C ASP A 130 14.24 10.48 -1.82
N ASP A 131 15.25 9.80 -1.34
CA ASP A 131 15.38 8.34 -1.37
C ASP A 131 15.06 7.66 -0.04
N ARG A 132 14.45 8.38 0.91
CA ARG A 132 14.14 7.88 2.26
C ARG A 132 13.07 6.79 2.28
N ARG A 133 12.21 6.70 1.24
CA ARG A 133 11.26 5.61 1.10
C ARG A 133 12.02 4.31 0.87
N THR A 134 11.84 3.36 1.77
CA THR A 134 12.56 2.07 1.73
C THR A 134 11.62 0.91 1.43
N ILE A 135 10.45 0.90 2.03
CA ILE A 135 9.44 -0.15 1.82
C ILE A 135 8.13 0.50 1.39
N SER A 136 7.66 0.15 0.20
CA SER A 136 6.33 0.47 -0.29
C SER A 136 5.33 -0.57 0.22
N ILE A 137 4.17 -0.11 0.64
CA ILE A 137 3.12 -0.96 1.19
C ILE A 137 1.79 -0.64 0.51
N VAL A 138 1.10 -1.68 0.03
CA VAL A 138 -0.26 -1.59 -0.50
C VAL A 138 -1.14 -2.61 0.21
N CYS A 139 -2.17 -2.14 0.90
CA CYS A 139 -3.14 -2.98 1.61
C CYS A 139 -4.52 -2.81 0.97
N TYR A 140 -5.13 -3.89 0.48
CA TYR A 140 -6.39 -3.83 -0.24
C TYR A 140 -7.60 -3.94 0.67
N LEU A 141 -8.63 -3.16 0.33
CA LEU A 141 -9.88 -3.07 1.08
C LEU A 141 -11.11 -3.49 0.28
N ASN A 142 -10.94 -3.98 -0.95
CA ASN A 142 -12.05 -4.45 -1.77
C ASN A 142 -12.67 -5.71 -1.15
N GLU A 143 -14.00 -5.74 -1.00
CA GLU A 143 -14.68 -6.91 -0.44
C GLU A 143 -14.65 -8.09 -1.41
N ILE A 144 -15.01 -7.81 -2.65
CA ILE A 144 -15.00 -8.75 -3.75
C ILE A 144 -14.26 -8.12 -4.91
N TRP A 145 -13.36 -8.87 -5.54
CA TRP A 145 -12.69 -8.46 -6.75
C TRP A 145 -12.59 -9.61 -7.73
N ASN A 146 -12.99 -9.36 -8.97
CA ASN A 146 -12.84 -10.30 -10.07
C ASN A 146 -11.67 -9.84 -10.95
N GLU A 147 -10.90 -10.77 -11.48
CA GLU A 147 -9.77 -10.47 -12.38
C GLU A 147 -10.20 -9.65 -13.61
N SER A 148 -11.42 -9.88 -14.12
CA SER A 148 -11.97 -9.11 -15.25
C SER A 148 -12.23 -7.64 -14.93
N PHE A 149 -12.13 -7.21 -13.67
CA PHE A 149 -12.32 -5.80 -13.28
C PHE A 149 -11.07 -4.95 -13.54
N GLY A 150 -9.93 -5.58 -13.85
CA GLY A 150 -8.65 -4.88 -14.00
C GLY A 150 -8.13 -4.34 -12.66
N GLY A 151 -7.37 -3.24 -12.69
CA GLY A 151 -6.90 -2.54 -11.48
C GLY A 151 -5.83 -3.31 -10.68
N GLU A 152 -5.25 -4.36 -11.24
CA GLU A 152 -4.16 -5.10 -10.63
C GLU A 152 -2.91 -4.23 -10.46
N LEU A 153 -2.17 -4.47 -9.39
CA LEU A 153 -0.80 -4.00 -9.22
C LEU A 153 0.13 -4.94 -9.99
N LYS A 154 0.95 -4.37 -10.88
CA LYS A 154 1.94 -5.12 -11.64
C LYS A 154 3.32 -4.73 -11.15
N LEU A 155 4.09 -5.70 -10.65
CA LEU A 155 5.48 -5.54 -10.28
C LEU A 155 6.38 -6.03 -11.43
N TYR A 156 7.41 -5.26 -11.75
CA TYR A 156 8.42 -5.60 -12.76
C TYR A 156 9.67 -6.12 -12.06
N LEU A 157 9.86 -7.42 -12.09
CA LEU A 157 11.00 -8.12 -11.51
C LEU A 157 12.03 -8.43 -12.60
N ASN A 158 13.28 -8.71 -12.23
CA ASN A 158 14.38 -8.89 -13.20
C ASN A 158 14.07 -9.90 -14.33
N ASN A 159 13.36 -11.00 -14.03
CA ASN A 159 13.11 -12.08 -14.99
C ASN A 159 11.62 -12.32 -15.26
N GLN A 160 10.71 -11.59 -14.63
CA GLN A 160 9.27 -11.82 -14.74
C GLN A 160 8.47 -10.59 -14.33
N THR A 161 7.21 -10.57 -14.71
CA THR A 161 6.24 -9.61 -14.16
C THR A 161 5.23 -10.36 -13.29
N LEU A 162 4.85 -9.75 -12.17
CA LEU A 162 3.87 -10.30 -11.27
C LEU A 162 2.63 -9.41 -11.24
N GLN A 163 1.45 -10.00 -11.48
CA GLN A 163 0.16 -9.31 -11.38
C GLN A 163 -0.53 -9.69 -10.07
N ILE A 164 -0.98 -8.69 -9.33
CA ILE A 164 -1.56 -8.87 -8.00
C ILE A 164 -2.93 -8.18 -7.98
N PHE A 165 -3.98 -8.98 -7.86
CA PHE A 165 -5.35 -8.50 -7.81
C PHE A 165 -5.70 -7.96 -6.42
N PRO A 166 -6.51 -6.89 -6.35
CA PRO A 166 -6.84 -6.18 -5.10
C PRO A 166 -7.89 -6.92 -4.28
N THR A 167 -7.56 -8.09 -3.77
CA THR A 167 -8.43 -8.91 -2.93
C THR A 167 -8.42 -8.48 -1.47
N ASN A 168 -9.52 -8.72 -0.76
CA ASN A 168 -9.76 -8.26 0.60
C ASN A 168 -8.67 -8.67 1.60
N GLY A 169 -8.14 -7.71 2.35
CA GLY A 169 -7.17 -7.94 3.42
C GLY A 169 -5.76 -8.32 2.95
N LYS A 170 -5.54 -8.44 1.64
CA LYS A 170 -4.20 -8.70 1.07
C LYS A 170 -3.32 -7.47 1.25
N ILE A 171 -2.09 -7.69 1.69
CA ILE A 171 -1.06 -6.65 1.75
C ILE A 171 0.15 -7.06 0.92
N ILE A 172 0.76 -6.08 0.26
CA ILE A 172 1.99 -6.24 -0.50
C ILE A 172 3.02 -5.27 0.08
N LEU A 173 4.21 -5.78 0.33
CA LEU A 173 5.40 -5.01 0.67
C LEU A 173 6.42 -5.19 -0.45
N PHE A 174 7.07 -4.13 -0.90
CA PHE A 174 8.11 -4.22 -1.91
C PHE A 174 9.14 -3.09 -1.75
N ASP A 175 10.33 -3.32 -2.28
CA ASP A 175 11.42 -2.35 -2.22
C ASP A 175 11.09 -1.11 -3.06
N SER A 176 11.04 0.05 -2.38
CA SER A 176 10.65 1.32 -2.99
C SER A 176 11.66 1.85 -4.00
N LYS A 177 12.94 1.40 -3.91
CA LYS A 177 14.06 1.94 -4.69
C LYS A 177 14.32 1.17 -5.97
N THR A 178 13.98 -0.13 -5.98
CA THR A 178 14.40 -1.04 -7.07
C THR A 178 13.25 -1.64 -7.86
N ILE A 179 12.05 -1.74 -7.28
CA ILE A 179 10.92 -2.39 -7.95
C ILE A 179 10.06 -1.37 -8.68
N GLU A 180 10.19 -1.37 -10.01
CA GLU A 180 9.24 -0.67 -10.88
C GLU A 180 7.87 -1.34 -10.81
N HIS A 181 6.82 -0.52 -10.76
CA HIS A 181 5.46 -1.03 -10.67
C HIS A 181 4.46 -0.08 -11.31
N GLU A 182 3.27 -0.62 -11.61
CA GLU A 182 2.14 0.15 -12.13
C GLU A 182 0.82 -0.38 -11.57
N VAL A 183 -0.22 0.45 -11.60
CA VAL A 183 -1.60 0.02 -11.40
C VAL A 183 -2.29 0.06 -12.76
N LEU A 184 -2.73 -1.10 -13.24
CA LEU A 184 -3.44 -1.21 -14.51
C LEU A 184 -4.83 -0.58 -14.40
N SER A 185 -5.43 -0.26 -15.56
CA SER A 185 -6.72 0.43 -15.58
C SER A 185 -7.82 -0.40 -14.93
N VAL A 186 -8.63 0.25 -14.10
CA VAL A 186 -9.89 -0.31 -13.62
C VAL A 186 -10.90 -0.32 -14.74
N LEU A 187 -11.44 -1.48 -15.10
CA LEU A 187 -12.26 -1.68 -16.30
C LEU A 187 -13.77 -1.57 -16.05
N THR A 188 -14.19 -1.56 -14.80
CA THR A 188 -15.59 -1.59 -14.38
C THR A 188 -15.94 -0.42 -13.46
N GLU A 189 -17.22 -0.26 -13.15
CA GLU A 189 -17.68 0.74 -12.16
C GLU A 189 -17.25 0.44 -10.71
N ASN A 190 -16.77 -0.79 -10.44
CA ASN A 190 -16.23 -1.13 -9.13
C ASN A 190 -14.95 -0.34 -8.86
N LYS A 191 -14.91 0.38 -7.76
CA LYS A 191 -13.75 1.17 -7.36
C LYS A 191 -12.70 0.24 -6.73
N ARG A 192 -11.43 0.37 -7.13
CA ARG A 192 -10.31 -0.27 -6.43
C ARG A 192 -9.95 0.57 -5.22
N LEU A 193 -9.97 -0.07 -4.04
CA LEU A 193 -9.79 0.57 -2.74
C LEU A 193 -8.54 0.02 -2.04
N SER A 194 -7.68 0.90 -1.56
CA SER A 194 -6.48 0.50 -0.81
C SER A 194 -6.05 1.54 0.22
N ILE A 195 -5.24 1.09 1.20
CA ILE A 195 -4.31 1.93 1.94
C ILE A 195 -2.95 1.74 1.28
N THR A 196 -2.31 2.83 0.88
CA THR A 196 -1.01 2.82 0.22
C THR A 196 -0.07 3.78 0.93
N GLY A 197 1.19 3.43 1.03
CA GLY A 197 2.18 4.31 1.67
C GLY A 197 3.56 3.70 1.78
N TRP A 198 4.39 4.33 2.58
CA TRP A 198 5.82 4.05 2.65
C TRP A 198 6.35 4.08 4.06
N LEU A 199 7.27 3.15 4.34
CA LEU A 199 8.15 3.23 5.50
C LEU A 199 9.44 3.94 5.06
N LYS A 200 9.92 4.84 5.92
CA LYS A 200 11.04 5.73 5.60
C LYS A 200 12.15 5.62 6.63
N THR A 201 13.39 5.62 6.15
CA THR A 201 14.60 5.82 6.95
C THR A 201 15.05 7.28 6.89
N ASN A 202 16.10 7.64 7.63
CA ASN A 202 16.71 8.96 7.56
C ASN A 202 17.44 9.20 6.24
#